data_459b6fbb7468762d5a514c1c20aca74e
#
_entry.id   459b6fbb7468762d5a514c1c20aca74e
#
_cell.length_a   1.000
_cell.length_b   1.000
_cell.length_c   1.000
_cell.angle_alpha   90.00
_cell.angle_beta   90.00
_cell.angle_gamma   90.00
#
_symmetry.space_group_name_H-M   'P 1'
#
loop_
_entity.id
_entity.type
_entity.pdbx_description
1 polymer ?
#
loop_
_entity_poly.entity_id
_entity_poly.type
_entity_poly.pdbx_seq_one_letter_code
_entity_poly.pdbx_strand_id
1 'polypeptide(L)'
;LETCALHLRADLSGFFGGKHLVKTYGQTVEFADYREYMLGDDIRRIDWNLYSRFEKYFLKLFTDERQMHTQIFLDCSGSMGKVNPEKGAYAIAAAAALGFLSVHNTDKVSFKLMRGDRAEDPYGTLVGKKAFFRAVSSLEETVFDGETDIAAAVTGCECGTRDGLTVIISDFMTDSDWKKAVDYL
;
A
#
# COMPACT_ATOMS: atom_id res chain seq x y z
N LEU A 1 8.39 -17.42 -1.95
CA LEU A 1 8.03 -15.99 -1.93
C LEU A 1 8.68 -15.20 -3.06
N GLU A 2 9.98 -15.36 -3.32
CA GLU A 2 10.65 -14.69 -4.45
C GLU A 2 10.10 -15.12 -5.81
N THR A 3 9.78 -16.40 -5.98
CA THR A 3 9.19 -16.93 -7.22
C THR A 3 7.74 -16.44 -7.41
N CYS A 4 6.97 -16.33 -6.31
CA CYS A 4 5.63 -15.73 -6.33
C CYS A 4 5.68 -14.23 -6.65
N ALA A 5 6.66 -13.51 -6.11
CA ALA A 5 6.85 -12.08 -6.38
C ALA A 5 7.12 -11.80 -7.86
N LEU A 6 7.86 -12.67 -8.55
CA LEU A 6 8.14 -12.55 -9.99
C LEU A 6 6.88 -12.77 -10.85
N HIS A 7 6.03 -13.72 -10.48
CA HIS A 7 4.76 -13.99 -11.20
C HIS A 7 3.74 -12.87 -11.02
N LEU A 8 3.55 -12.42 -9.77
CA LEU A 8 2.68 -11.28 -9.47
C LEU A 8 3.17 -9.97 -10.11
N ARG A 9 4.49 -9.79 -10.22
CA ARG A 9 5.07 -8.61 -10.87
C ARG A 9 4.80 -8.56 -12.37
N ALA A 10 4.67 -9.70 -13.04
CA ALA A 10 4.29 -9.75 -14.46
C ALA A 10 2.83 -9.34 -14.67
N ASP A 11 1.92 -9.73 -13.77
CA ASP A 11 0.49 -9.40 -13.86
C ASP A 11 0.14 -8.03 -13.26
N LEU A 12 0.90 -7.56 -12.27
CA LEU A 12 0.69 -6.29 -11.56
C LEU A 12 1.62 -5.17 -12.07
N SER A 13 2.41 -5.39 -13.11
CA SER A 13 3.34 -4.39 -13.64
C SER A 13 2.65 -3.08 -14.05
N GLY A 14 1.36 -3.11 -14.35
CA GLY A 14 0.54 -1.92 -14.58
C GLY A 14 0.19 -1.13 -13.31
N PHE A 15 0.20 -1.80 -12.13
CA PHE A 15 -0.13 -1.18 -10.84
C PHE A 15 1.11 -0.78 -10.03
N PHE A 16 2.18 -1.57 -10.08
CA PHE A 16 3.38 -1.39 -9.25
C PHE A 16 4.62 -0.92 -10.03
N GLY A 17 4.54 -0.80 -11.35
CA GLY A 17 5.65 -0.38 -12.20
C GLY A 17 5.79 1.13 -12.37
N GLY A 18 4.98 1.94 -11.68
CA GLY A 18 5.04 3.40 -11.75
C GLY A 18 5.89 3.97 -10.63
N LYS A 19 7.03 4.58 -10.93
CA LYS A 19 7.56 5.65 -10.08
C LYS A 19 6.41 6.64 -9.90
N HIS A 20 5.86 6.73 -8.70
CA HIS A 20 4.75 7.62 -8.43
C HIS A 20 5.23 9.06 -8.55
N LEU A 21 4.97 9.68 -9.70
CA LEU A 21 5.22 11.10 -9.95
C LEU A 21 4.17 11.93 -9.20
N VAL A 22 4.42 12.20 -7.94
CA VAL A 22 3.58 13.12 -7.17
C VAL A 22 4.24 14.51 -7.21
N LYS A 23 3.54 15.48 -7.75
CA LYS A 23 3.94 16.89 -7.72
C LYS A 23 3.76 17.45 -6.30
N THR A 24 4.72 17.24 -5.40
CA THR A 24 4.66 17.84 -4.06
C THR A 24 6.05 18.26 -3.59
N TYR A 25 6.10 19.34 -2.82
CA TYR A 25 7.31 19.88 -2.23
C TYR A 25 7.79 18.99 -1.05
N GLY A 26 8.90 18.28 -1.21
CA GLY A 26 9.54 17.48 -0.16
C GLY A 26 11.07 17.60 -0.21
N GLN A 27 11.74 17.28 0.88
CA GLN A 27 13.17 17.59 1.11
C GLN A 27 14.17 16.67 0.40
N THR A 28 13.73 15.65 -0.32
CA THR A 28 14.60 14.76 -1.11
C THR A 28 14.07 14.69 -2.52
N VAL A 29 14.47 15.65 -3.33
CA VAL A 29 13.95 15.80 -4.69
C VAL A 29 15.05 15.43 -5.65
N GLU A 30 14.91 14.28 -6.35
CA GLU A 30 15.80 13.94 -7.45
C GLU A 30 15.36 14.66 -8.72
N PHE A 31 16.34 15.22 -9.44
CA PHE A 31 16.11 15.80 -10.74
C PHE A 31 15.58 14.72 -11.71
N ALA A 32 14.42 14.95 -12.31
CA ALA A 32 13.80 14.02 -13.25
C ALA A 32 14.03 14.41 -14.71
N ASP A 33 13.63 15.64 -15.07
CA ASP A 33 13.66 16.09 -16.47
C ASP A 33 13.45 17.61 -16.57
N TYR A 34 13.52 18.13 -17.79
CA TYR A 34 13.16 19.49 -18.14
C TYR A 34 11.88 19.52 -18.97
N ARG A 35 11.03 20.51 -18.74
CA ARG A 35 9.85 20.81 -19.54
C ARG A 35 9.88 22.27 -19.99
N GLU A 36 9.43 22.58 -21.21
CA GLU A 36 9.24 23.97 -21.62
C GLU A 36 8.20 24.66 -20.72
N TYR A 37 8.45 25.90 -20.38
CA TYR A 37 7.55 26.74 -19.60
C TYR A 37 6.25 27.00 -20.35
N MET A 38 5.14 26.90 -19.66
CA MET A 38 3.82 27.28 -20.16
C MET A 38 3.25 28.41 -19.33
N LEU A 39 2.42 29.27 -19.94
CA LEU A 39 1.76 30.37 -19.23
C LEU A 39 0.96 29.85 -18.03
N GLY A 40 1.27 30.37 -16.83
CA GLY A 40 0.67 29.94 -15.56
C GLY A 40 1.58 29.07 -14.72
N ASP A 41 2.73 28.63 -15.22
CA ASP A 41 3.74 27.90 -14.43
C ASP A 41 4.48 28.84 -13.46
N ASP A 42 5.02 28.27 -12.37
CA ASP A 42 5.82 29.01 -11.40
C ASP A 42 7.18 29.38 -11.98
N ILE A 43 7.40 30.66 -12.22
CA ILE A 43 8.63 31.24 -12.76
C ILE A 43 9.88 30.99 -11.90
N ARG A 44 9.71 30.68 -10.60
CA ARG A 44 10.83 30.36 -9.69
C ARG A 44 11.51 29.04 -10.03
N ARG A 45 10.85 28.18 -10.82
CA ARG A 45 11.35 26.90 -11.27
C ARG A 45 12.09 26.95 -12.59
N ILE A 46 12.19 28.11 -13.20
CA ILE A 46 12.90 28.27 -14.48
C ILE A 46 14.41 28.06 -14.23
N ASP A 47 15.01 27.22 -15.08
CA ASP A 47 16.47 27.09 -15.11
C ASP A 47 17.10 28.19 -15.96
N TRP A 48 17.60 29.22 -15.28
CA TRP A 48 18.24 30.35 -15.92
C TRP A 48 19.55 29.99 -16.65
N ASN A 49 20.21 28.89 -16.27
CA ASN A 49 21.40 28.41 -16.98
C ASN A 49 21.03 27.82 -18.35
N LEU A 50 19.91 27.11 -18.45
CA LEU A 50 19.41 26.65 -19.74
C LEU A 50 18.90 27.78 -20.61
N TYR A 51 18.22 28.76 -20.01
CA TYR A 51 17.80 29.95 -20.73
C TYR A 51 18.98 30.67 -21.41
N SER A 52 20.10 30.85 -20.70
CA SER A 52 21.29 31.51 -21.24
C SER A 52 21.94 30.78 -22.42
N ARG A 53 21.67 29.48 -22.60
CA ARG A 53 22.24 28.67 -23.69
C ARG A 53 21.30 28.46 -24.86
N PHE A 54 20.00 28.35 -24.58
CA PHE A 54 19.00 27.95 -25.58
C PHE A 54 17.97 29.04 -25.90
N GLU A 55 17.99 30.15 -25.16
CA GLU A 55 17.00 31.25 -25.27
C GLU A 55 15.55 30.80 -25.12
N LYS A 56 15.33 29.64 -24.45
CA LYS A 56 14.04 29.05 -24.15
C LYS A 56 13.89 28.83 -22.65
N TYR A 57 12.66 29.06 -22.14
CA TYR A 57 12.36 28.85 -20.74
C TYR A 57 12.08 27.38 -20.47
N PHE A 58 12.90 26.76 -19.63
CA PHE A 58 12.73 25.38 -19.15
C PHE A 58 12.50 25.36 -17.66
N LEU A 59 11.55 24.52 -17.24
CA LEU A 59 11.30 24.21 -15.83
C LEU A 59 12.00 22.91 -15.46
N LYS A 60 12.66 22.91 -14.29
CA LYS A 60 13.16 21.70 -13.67
C LYS A 60 11.98 20.88 -13.13
N LEU A 61 11.83 19.67 -13.61
CA LEU A 61 10.93 18.68 -13.06
C LEU A 61 11.72 17.86 -12.05
N PHE A 62 11.12 17.66 -10.91
CA PHE A 62 11.68 16.86 -9.83
C PHE A 62 10.74 15.71 -9.53
N THR A 63 11.31 14.55 -9.22
CA THR A 63 10.58 13.37 -8.75
C THR A 63 10.72 13.28 -7.24
N ASP A 64 9.62 13.21 -6.55
CA ASP A 64 9.57 12.90 -5.12
C ASP A 64 9.34 11.39 -4.98
N GLU A 65 10.34 10.66 -4.50
CA GLU A 65 10.17 9.24 -4.17
C GLU A 65 9.46 9.14 -2.83
N ARG A 66 8.13 9.03 -2.86
CA ARG A 66 7.36 8.75 -1.66
C ARG A 66 7.22 7.26 -1.45
N GLN A 67 7.52 6.83 -0.23
CA GLN A 67 7.19 5.49 0.22
C GLN A 67 5.67 5.37 0.33
N MET A 68 5.10 4.46 -0.43
CA MET A 68 3.69 4.10 -0.27
C MET A 68 3.48 3.33 1.04
N HIS A 69 2.26 3.38 1.57
CA HIS A 69 1.87 2.56 2.70
C HIS A 69 0.83 1.55 2.25
N THR A 70 1.20 0.28 2.23
CA THR A 70 0.28 -0.81 1.96
C THR A 70 -0.35 -1.30 3.25
N GLN A 71 -1.66 -1.15 3.37
CA GLN A 71 -2.44 -1.64 4.51
C GLN A 71 -3.19 -2.89 4.08
N ILE A 72 -2.98 -4.00 4.78
CA ILE A 72 -3.58 -5.29 4.47
C ILE A 72 -4.52 -5.67 5.61
N PHE A 73 -5.82 -5.58 5.35
CA PHE A 73 -6.87 -6.02 6.25
C PHE A 73 -7.14 -7.50 6.02
N LEU A 74 -6.88 -8.32 7.04
CA LEU A 74 -7.11 -9.76 7.03
C LEU A 74 -8.31 -10.09 7.90
N ASP A 75 -9.32 -10.67 7.30
CA ASP A 75 -10.47 -11.19 8.01
C ASP A 75 -10.09 -12.45 8.79
N CYS A 76 -10.27 -12.39 10.11
CA CYS A 76 -9.96 -13.47 11.03
C CYS A 76 -11.21 -14.20 11.54
N SER A 77 -12.35 -14.07 10.84
CA SER A 77 -13.58 -14.77 11.17
C SER A 77 -13.47 -16.30 11.06
N GLY A 78 -14.38 -17.01 11.70
CA GLY A 78 -14.43 -18.47 11.66
C GLY A 78 -14.68 -19.04 10.27
N SER A 79 -15.38 -18.32 9.38
CA SER A 79 -15.58 -18.72 7.97
C SER A 79 -14.28 -18.79 7.19
N MET A 80 -13.28 -17.98 7.57
CA MET A 80 -11.98 -17.90 6.92
C MET A 80 -11.03 -19.05 7.29
N GLY A 81 -11.16 -19.68 8.45
CA GLY A 81 -10.17 -20.71 8.81
C GLY A 81 -10.67 -21.83 9.71
N LYS A 82 -11.74 -21.62 10.50
CA LYS A 82 -12.24 -22.65 11.42
C LYS A 82 -12.92 -23.82 10.69
N VAL A 83 -13.65 -23.52 9.61
CA VAL A 83 -14.35 -24.51 8.81
C VAL A 83 -13.43 -25.13 7.77
N ASN A 84 -12.56 -24.33 7.18
CA ASN A 84 -11.57 -24.77 6.21
C ASN A 84 -10.19 -24.16 6.52
N PRO A 85 -9.32 -24.88 7.22
CA PRO A 85 -7.98 -24.39 7.59
C PRO A 85 -7.10 -23.98 6.41
N GLU A 86 -7.26 -24.63 5.25
CA GLU A 86 -6.50 -24.29 4.04
C GLU A 86 -6.82 -22.86 3.56
N LYS A 87 -8.07 -22.43 3.69
CA LYS A 87 -8.52 -21.09 3.30
C LYS A 87 -7.81 -20.01 4.13
N GLY A 88 -7.70 -20.19 5.45
CA GLY A 88 -6.96 -19.31 6.33
C GLY A 88 -5.46 -19.26 5.96
N ALA A 89 -4.86 -20.42 5.69
CA ALA A 89 -3.47 -20.50 5.24
C ALA A 89 -3.24 -19.77 3.91
N TYR A 90 -4.15 -19.90 2.94
CA TYR A 90 -4.08 -19.14 1.69
C TYR A 90 -4.24 -17.64 1.90
N ALA A 91 -5.13 -17.21 2.80
CA ALA A 91 -5.32 -15.81 3.12
C ALA A 91 -4.05 -15.19 3.74
N ILE A 92 -3.41 -15.90 4.68
CA ILE A 92 -2.12 -15.49 5.27
C ILE A 92 -1.03 -15.45 4.18
N ALA A 93 -0.95 -16.46 3.33
CA ALA A 93 0.04 -16.52 2.25
C ALA A 93 -0.14 -15.36 1.26
N ALA A 94 -1.38 -15.02 0.90
CA ALA A 94 -1.70 -13.88 0.05
C ALA A 94 -1.31 -12.54 0.71
N ALA A 95 -1.63 -12.36 2.00
CA ALA A 95 -1.23 -11.18 2.78
C ALA A 95 0.29 -11.05 2.83
N ALA A 96 1.01 -12.14 3.10
CA ALA A 96 2.47 -12.17 3.13
C ALA A 96 3.08 -11.87 1.75
N ALA A 97 2.52 -12.40 0.67
CA ALA A 97 3.01 -12.13 -0.68
C ALA A 97 2.87 -10.66 -1.07
N LEU A 98 1.69 -10.06 -0.82
CA LEU A 98 1.44 -8.65 -1.11
C LEU A 98 2.32 -7.73 -0.25
N GLY A 99 2.44 -8.04 1.05
CA GLY A 99 3.32 -7.31 1.95
C GLY A 99 4.80 -7.41 1.55
N PHE A 100 5.25 -8.59 1.08
CA PHE A 100 6.60 -8.77 0.58
C PHE A 100 6.89 -7.91 -0.65
N LEU A 101 5.94 -7.82 -1.59
CA LEU A 101 6.07 -6.95 -2.78
C LEU A 101 6.27 -5.49 -2.38
N SER A 102 5.48 -5.01 -1.42
CA SER A 102 5.60 -3.64 -0.93
C SER A 102 6.96 -3.39 -0.26
N VAL A 103 7.37 -4.26 0.65
CA VAL A 103 8.68 -4.15 1.33
C VAL A 103 9.85 -4.31 0.36
N HIS A 104 9.69 -5.11 -0.69
CA HIS A 104 10.70 -5.24 -1.75
C HIS A 104 10.88 -3.92 -2.53
N ASN A 105 9.81 -3.17 -2.69
CA ASN A 105 9.82 -1.85 -3.32
C ASN A 105 10.18 -0.70 -2.35
N THR A 106 10.65 -1.03 -1.13
CA THR A 106 10.96 -0.08 -0.06
C THR A 106 9.77 0.66 0.53
N ASP A 107 8.54 0.19 0.26
CA ASP A 107 7.31 0.74 0.81
C ASP A 107 7.06 0.26 2.24
N LYS A 108 6.14 0.96 2.92
CA LYS A 108 5.68 0.60 4.26
C LYS A 108 4.54 -0.39 4.16
N VAL A 109 4.45 -1.30 5.14
CA VAL A 109 3.36 -2.29 5.24
C VAL A 109 2.78 -2.31 6.63
N SER A 110 1.47 -2.48 6.77
CA SER A 110 0.83 -2.87 8.03
C SER A 110 -0.19 -3.98 7.79
N PHE A 111 -0.29 -4.90 8.77
CA PHE A 111 -1.30 -5.93 8.79
C PHE A 111 -2.36 -5.58 9.83
N LYS A 112 -3.59 -5.48 9.40
CA LYS A 112 -4.75 -5.18 10.21
C LYS A 112 -5.60 -6.44 10.34
N LEU A 113 -5.66 -7.03 11.52
CA LEU A 113 -6.46 -8.24 11.78
C LEU A 113 -7.88 -7.83 12.16
N MET A 114 -8.85 -8.17 11.30
CA MET A 114 -10.27 -7.85 11.55
C MET A 114 -10.91 -8.92 12.42
N ARG A 115 -11.46 -8.51 13.57
CA ARG A 115 -12.17 -9.36 14.53
C ARG A 115 -13.36 -8.60 15.11
N GLY A 116 -14.56 -9.18 15.04
CA GLY A 116 -15.76 -8.49 15.45
C GLY A 116 -15.95 -7.18 14.72
N ASP A 117 -16.07 -6.09 15.43
CA ASP A 117 -16.25 -4.72 14.92
C ASP A 117 -14.95 -3.90 14.82
N ARG A 118 -13.78 -4.54 14.98
CA ARG A 118 -12.50 -3.85 15.08
C ARG A 118 -11.44 -4.43 14.16
N ALA A 119 -10.50 -3.57 13.75
CA ALA A 119 -9.26 -3.96 13.13
C ALA A 119 -8.09 -3.70 14.10
N GLU A 120 -7.43 -4.76 14.52
CA GLU A 120 -6.25 -4.71 15.37
C GLU A 120 -4.99 -4.54 14.52
N ASP A 121 -4.06 -3.70 14.98
CA ASP A 121 -2.76 -3.51 14.36
C ASP A 121 -1.63 -4.00 15.30
N PRO A 122 -1.43 -5.32 15.42
CA PRO A 122 -0.50 -5.87 16.41
C PRO A 122 0.96 -5.60 16.08
N TYR A 123 1.26 -5.25 14.85
CA TYR A 123 2.64 -5.10 14.37
C TYR A 123 3.04 -3.66 14.07
N GLY A 124 2.07 -2.75 13.99
CA GLY A 124 2.29 -1.38 13.56
C GLY A 124 2.79 -1.27 12.12
N THR A 125 3.36 -0.13 11.79
CA THR A 125 3.92 0.09 10.47
C THR A 125 5.29 -0.57 10.32
N LEU A 126 5.38 -1.53 9.41
CA LEU A 126 6.59 -2.29 9.13
C LEU A 126 7.41 -1.61 8.05
N VAL A 127 8.71 -1.45 8.32
CA VAL A 127 9.70 -0.92 7.37
C VAL A 127 10.85 -1.91 7.26
N GLY A 128 11.15 -2.33 6.04
CA GLY A 128 12.26 -3.23 5.73
C GLY A 128 12.00 -4.70 6.02
N LYS A 129 12.79 -5.55 5.36
CA LYS A 129 12.60 -7.01 5.32
C LYS A 129 12.62 -7.67 6.70
N LYS A 130 13.49 -7.22 7.63
CA LYS A 130 13.65 -7.87 8.94
C LYS A 130 12.39 -7.73 9.82
N ALA A 131 11.78 -6.55 9.84
CA ALA A 131 10.53 -6.32 10.58
C ALA A 131 9.38 -7.11 9.94
N PHE A 132 9.31 -7.09 8.62
CA PHE A 132 8.32 -7.81 7.83
C PHE A 132 8.33 -9.32 8.12
N PHE A 133 9.47 -9.99 8.02
CA PHE A 133 9.53 -11.46 8.24
C PHE A 133 9.18 -11.85 9.66
N ARG A 134 9.49 -11.04 10.68
CA ARG A 134 9.03 -11.29 12.05
C ARG A 134 7.49 -11.22 12.15
N ALA A 135 6.88 -10.20 11.53
CA ALA A 135 5.43 -10.07 11.53
C ALA A 135 4.75 -11.23 10.80
N VAL A 136 5.31 -11.68 9.66
CA VAL A 136 4.77 -12.84 8.92
C VAL A 136 4.84 -14.11 9.77
N SER A 137 5.95 -14.38 10.49
CA SER A 137 6.02 -15.55 11.38
C SER A 137 4.95 -15.52 12.48
N SER A 138 4.66 -14.34 13.02
CA SER A 138 3.56 -14.21 14.01
C SER A 138 2.18 -14.26 13.35
N LEU A 139 2.07 -13.84 12.09
CA LEU A 139 0.81 -13.91 11.33
C LEU A 139 0.39 -15.36 11.06
N GLU A 140 1.36 -16.28 10.91
CA GLU A 140 1.11 -17.73 10.75
C GLU A 140 0.42 -18.36 11.97
N GLU A 141 0.55 -17.75 13.15
CA GLU A 141 -0.08 -18.18 14.39
C GLU A 141 -1.50 -17.60 14.58
N THR A 142 -2.01 -16.88 13.56
CA THR A 142 -3.32 -16.23 13.65
C THR A 142 -4.45 -17.25 13.81
N VAL A 143 -5.26 -17.07 14.82
CA VAL A 143 -6.47 -17.88 15.06
C VAL A 143 -7.64 -17.26 14.33
N PHE A 144 -8.34 -18.07 13.56
CA PHE A 144 -9.58 -17.71 12.87
C PHE A 144 -10.77 -18.18 13.67
N ASP A 145 -11.53 -17.25 14.25
CA ASP A 145 -12.72 -17.57 15.07
C ASP A 145 -13.67 -16.37 15.16
N GLY A 146 -14.93 -16.65 15.52
CA GLY A 146 -15.96 -15.62 15.68
C GLY A 146 -16.50 -15.10 14.35
N GLU A 147 -17.12 -13.93 14.42
CA GLU A 147 -17.69 -13.21 13.28
C GLU A 147 -16.90 -11.91 13.05
N THR A 148 -17.02 -11.33 11.86
CA THR A 148 -16.39 -10.05 11.54
C THR A 148 -17.39 -9.13 10.83
N ASP A 149 -17.58 -7.93 11.37
CA ASP A 149 -18.21 -6.81 10.67
C ASP A 149 -17.13 -6.01 9.94
N ILE A 150 -16.96 -6.30 8.64
CA ILE A 150 -15.93 -5.67 7.81
C ILE A 150 -16.12 -4.15 7.74
N ALA A 151 -17.39 -3.69 7.64
CA ALA A 151 -17.67 -2.27 7.55
C ALA A 151 -17.25 -1.53 8.83
N ALA A 152 -17.65 -2.05 10.00
CA ALA A 152 -17.28 -1.46 11.29
C ALA A 152 -15.78 -1.53 11.53
N ALA A 153 -15.13 -2.67 11.25
CA ALA A 153 -13.70 -2.87 11.45
C ALA A 153 -12.85 -1.91 10.62
N VAL A 154 -13.22 -1.69 9.35
CA VAL A 154 -12.48 -0.78 8.45
C VAL A 154 -12.76 0.68 8.77
N THR A 155 -14.02 1.06 8.97
CA THR A 155 -14.39 2.47 9.25
C THR A 155 -13.97 2.93 10.64
N GLY A 156 -13.89 2.00 11.61
CA GLY A 156 -13.39 2.27 12.96
C GLY A 156 -11.86 2.36 13.04
N CYS A 157 -11.15 1.97 11.98
CA CYS A 157 -9.70 2.08 11.92
C CYS A 157 -9.31 3.45 11.37
N GLU A 158 -8.43 4.17 12.08
CA GLU A 158 -7.82 5.37 11.53
C GLU A 158 -6.90 4.98 10.36
N CYS A 159 -7.45 4.93 9.16
CA CYS A 159 -6.70 4.72 7.93
C CYS A 159 -5.97 6.02 7.59
N GLY A 160 -4.80 6.23 8.22
CA GLY A 160 -4.11 7.52 8.25
C GLY A 160 -3.40 7.95 6.96
N THR A 161 -3.57 7.30 5.81
CA THR A 161 -2.85 7.69 4.59
C THR A 161 -3.73 7.62 3.36
N ARG A 162 -4.02 8.79 2.81
CA ARG A 162 -4.63 8.92 1.47
C ARG A 162 -3.68 8.48 0.33
N ASP A 163 -2.38 8.33 0.62
CA ASP A 163 -1.34 7.96 -0.37
C ASP A 163 -0.88 6.51 -0.11
N GLY A 164 -1.72 5.53 -0.43
CA GLY A 164 -1.37 4.15 -0.19
C GLY A 164 -2.27 3.16 -0.91
N LEU A 165 -1.95 1.88 -0.77
CA LEU A 165 -2.75 0.76 -1.22
C LEU A 165 -3.42 0.12 -0.01
N THR A 166 -4.74 0.00 -0.04
CA THR A 166 -5.48 -0.80 0.94
C THR A 166 -6.01 -2.06 0.29
N VAL A 167 -5.78 -3.19 0.94
CA VAL A 167 -6.22 -4.51 0.49
C VAL A 167 -7.06 -5.15 1.59
N ILE A 168 -8.22 -5.66 1.24
CA ILE A 168 -9.07 -6.45 2.13
C ILE A 168 -9.04 -7.90 1.66
N ILE A 169 -8.67 -8.83 2.55
CA ILE A 169 -8.64 -10.27 2.30
C ILE A 169 -9.73 -10.91 3.16
N SER A 170 -10.81 -11.33 2.52
CA SER A 170 -11.97 -11.97 3.16
C SER A 170 -12.72 -12.82 2.13
N ASP A 171 -13.54 -13.74 2.57
CA ASP A 171 -14.54 -14.43 1.74
C ASP A 171 -15.84 -13.62 1.62
N PHE A 172 -15.94 -12.51 2.34
CA PHE A 172 -17.11 -11.64 2.40
C PHE A 172 -18.41 -12.37 2.82
N MET A 173 -18.27 -13.49 3.53
CA MET A 173 -19.40 -14.21 4.14
C MET A 173 -19.80 -13.54 5.44
N THR A 174 -20.34 -12.35 5.35
CA THR A 174 -20.78 -11.51 6.47
C THR A 174 -22.11 -10.85 6.12
N ASP A 175 -22.94 -10.61 7.15
CA ASP A 175 -24.18 -9.85 7.00
C ASP A 175 -23.92 -8.33 6.94
N SER A 176 -22.68 -7.89 7.17
CA SER A 176 -22.32 -6.48 7.11
C SER A 176 -22.28 -5.95 5.68
N ASP A 177 -22.61 -4.67 5.51
CA ASP A 177 -22.53 -3.99 4.22
C ASP A 177 -21.06 -3.60 3.93
N TRP A 178 -20.28 -4.59 3.49
CA TRP A 178 -18.86 -4.42 3.18
C TRP A 178 -18.58 -3.34 2.11
N LYS A 179 -19.59 -2.96 1.31
CA LYS A 179 -19.44 -1.87 0.33
C LYS A 179 -19.12 -0.55 1.02
N LYS A 180 -19.69 -0.32 2.20
CA LYS A 180 -19.36 0.87 3.02
C LYS A 180 -17.87 0.93 3.40
N ALA A 181 -17.25 -0.23 3.63
CA ALA A 181 -15.80 -0.29 3.89
C ALA A 181 -15.01 0.17 2.67
N VAL A 182 -15.41 -0.27 1.47
CA VAL A 182 -14.74 0.12 0.22
C VAL A 182 -14.94 1.61 -0.11
N ASP A 183 -16.15 2.12 0.12
CA ASP A 183 -16.47 3.54 -0.13
C ASP A 183 -15.75 4.48 0.86
N TYR A 184 -15.38 3.97 2.04
CA TYR A 184 -14.63 4.72 3.07
C TYR A 184 -13.13 4.84 2.74
N LEU A 185 -12.54 3.84 2.09
CA LEU A 185 -11.11 3.75 1.77
C LEU A 185 -10.72 4.57 0.55
#